data_1375aeb5a935456e3de184fd184fefd4
#
_entry.id   1375aeb5a935456e3de184fd184fefd4
#
_cell.length_a   1.000
_cell.length_b   1.000
_cell.length_c   1.000
_cell.angle_alpha   90.00
_cell.angle_beta   90.00
_cell.angle_gamma   90.00
#
_symmetry.space_group_name_H-M   'P 1'
#
loop_
_entity.id
_entity.type
_entity.pdbx_description
1 polymer ?
#
loop_
_entity_poly.entity_id
_entity_poly.type
_entity_poly.pdbx_seq_one_letter_code
_entity_poly.pdbx_strand_id
1 'polypeptide(L)'
;FGWFREQFCIIACPYGRFQSVVMDDNSLNITYDYNRGEPRREKGVDKSAEGDCINCNHCVKACPTGIDIREGTQLECISCTMCIDACDNIMRKVKKPEGLIRYTTQNEIEGRPKDKYHIRSAIYLLILLILGIGLFFSLSLRKEMKFHAWRGNKSVAYQQITTDSGEVNILNQFRIKLYQTGGHLSLIHISEPTRLGMI
;
A
#
# COMPACT_ATOMS: atom_id res chain seq x y z
N PHE A 1 -6.58 17.02 -10.78
CA PHE A 1 -6.47 16.67 -9.33
C PHE A 1 -7.21 17.62 -8.39
N GLY A 2 -7.36 18.92 -8.70
CA GLY A 2 -8.00 19.89 -7.80
C GLY A 2 -9.51 19.74 -7.62
N TRP A 3 -10.23 19.24 -8.61
CA TRP A 3 -11.70 19.20 -8.63
C TRP A 3 -12.30 17.83 -8.27
N PHE A 4 -11.54 16.74 -8.47
CA PHE A 4 -11.97 15.37 -8.18
C PHE A 4 -11.17 14.75 -7.03
N ARG A 5 -10.68 15.54 -6.11
CA ARG A 5 -9.71 15.12 -5.10
C ARG A 5 -10.16 13.90 -4.29
N GLU A 6 -11.35 13.97 -3.75
CA GLU A 6 -11.95 12.93 -2.91
C GLU A 6 -12.63 11.85 -3.74
N GLN A 7 -13.31 12.25 -4.81
CA GLN A 7 -13.99 11.35 -5.74
C GLN A 7 -13.02 10.37 -6.42
N PHE A 8 -11.80 10.81 -6.69
CA PHE A 8 -10.78 9.94 -7.27
C PHE A 8 -10.40 8.79 -6.33
N CYS A 9 -10.28 9.06 -5.03
CA CYS A 9 -9.96 8.03 -4.03
C CYS A 9 -11.08 7.01 -3.88
N ILE A 10 -12.33 7.43 -4.04
CA ILE A 10 -13.51 6.57 -3.91
C ILE A 10 -13.73 5.72 -5.16
N ILE A 11 -13.61 6.33 -6.35
CA ILE A 11 -14.03 5.69 -7.61
C ILE A 11 -12.86 4.97 -8.31
N ALA A 12 -11.70 5.60 -8.41
CA ALA A 12 -10.61 5.17 -9.28
C ALA A 12 -9.40 4.59 -8.55
N CYS A 13 -9.19 4.93 -7.26
CA CYS A 13 -8.02 4.48 -6.53
C CYS A 13 -8.17 3.00 -6.13
N PRO A 14 -7.32 2.10 -6.64
CA PRO A 14 -7.38 0.69 -6.26
C PRO A 14 -7.11 0.47 -4.77
N TYR A 15 -6.37 1.39 -4.14
CA TYR A 15 -6.07 1.33 -2.71
C TYR A 15 -7.33 1.47 -1.85
N GLY A 16 -8.23 2.40 -2.15
CA GLY A 16 -9.48 2.58 -1.41
C GLY A 16 -10.37 1.34 -1.46
N ARG A 17 -10.45 0.70 -2.63
CA ARG A 17 -11.19 -0.55 -2.81
C ARG A 17 -10.51 -1.72 -2.09
N PHE A 18 -9.18 -1.79 -2.12
CA PHE A 18 -8.43 -2.82 -1.41
C PHE A 18 -8.60 -2.66 0.11
N GLN A 19 -8.56 -1.43 0.62
CA GLN A 19 -8.78 -1.13 2.02
C GLN A 19 -10.16 -1.64 2.48
N SER A 20 -11.22 -1.41 1.71
CA SER A 20 -12.58 -1.84 2.06
C SER A 20 -12.71 -3.36 2.18
N VAL A 21 -12.01 -4.11 1.33
CA VAL A 21 -12.03 -5.59 1.34
C VAL A 21 -11.23 -6.16 2.52
N VAL A 22 -10.16 -5.46 2.92
CA VAL A 22 -9.30 -5.89 4.04
C VAL A 22 -9.90 -5.53 5.39
N MET A 23 -10.74 -4.48 5.47
CA MET A 23 -11.42 -4.11 6.71
C MET A 23 -12.39 -5.20 7.16
N ASP A 24 -12.37 -5.46 8.46
CA ASP A 24 -13.19 -6.46 9.16
C ASP A 24 -13.85 -5.80 10.37
N ASP A 25 -14.91 -6.43 10.92
CA ASP A 25 -15.61 -5.96 12.13
C ASP A 25 -14.70 -5.84 13.36
N ASN A 26 -13.53 -6.48 13.31
CA ASN A 26 -12.47 -6.37 14.31
C ASN A 26 -11.45 -5.26 14.00
N SER A 27 -11.56 -4.58 12.86
CA SER A 27 -10.67 -3.47 12.52
C SER A 27 -10.96 -2.26 13.40
N LEU A 28 -9.89 -1.65 13.90
CA LEU A 28 -10.01 -0.45 14.73
C LEU A 28 -10.30 0.77 13.85
N ASN A 29 -11.51 1.30 13.95
CA ASN A 29 -11.97 2.44 13.19
C ASN A 29 -12.57 3.51 14.09
N ILE A 30 -12.74 4.72 13.54
CA ILE A 30 -13.57 5.74 14.19
C ILE A 30 -15.02 5.33 13.99
N THR A 31 -15.72 5.10 15.08
CA THR A 31 -17.10 4.62 15.05
C THR A 31 -17.95 5.40 16.04
N TYR A 32 -19.20 5.63 15.67
CA TYR A 32 -20.23 6.17 16.54
C TYR A 32 -20.88 5.07 17.36
N ASP A 33 -20.99 5.27 18.67
CA ASP A 33 -21.62 4.32 19.58
C ASP A 33 -23.15 4.49 19.53
N TYR A 34 -23.78 3.73 18.64
CA TYR A 34 -25.23 3.80 18.45
C TYR A 34 -26.00 3.25 19.66
N ASN A 35 -25.44 2.31 20.44
CA ASN A 35 -26.12 1.79 21.63
C ASN A 35 -26.34 2.86 22.69
N ARG A 36 -25.40 3.81 22.77
CA ARG A 36 -25.44 4.92 23.71
C ARG A 36 -26.08 6.17 23.10
N GLY A 37 -25.91 6.37 21.79
CA GLY A 37 -26.30 7.59 21.10
C GLY A 37 -27.73 7.61 20.54
N GLU A 38 -28.31 6.45 20.31
CA GLU A 38 -29.68 6.32 19.82
C GLU A 38 -30.69 6.04 20.94
N PRO A 39 -31.94 6.50 20.84
CA PRO A 39 -32.49 7.35 19.78
C PRO A 39 -31.97 8.78 19.86
N ARG A 40 -31.68 9.37 18.69
CA ARG A 40 -31.24 10.78 18.60
C ARG A 40 -32.35 11.71 19.04
N ARG A 41 -31.93 12.85 19.56
CA ARG A 41 -32.88 13.89 19.94
C ARG A 41 -33.62 14.41 18.72
N GLU A 42 -34.92 14.12 18.62
CA GLU A 42 -35.84 14.66 17.66
C GLU A 42 -36.93 15.49 18.34
N LYS A 43 -37.48 16.46 17.60
CA LYS A 43 -38.61 17.26 18.11
C LYS A 43 -39.84 16.37 18.28
N GLY A 44 -40.20 16.09 19.55
CA GLY A 44 -41.39 15.31 19.89
C GLY A 44 -41.13 13.95 20.57
N VAL A 45 -39.91 13.59 20.81
CA VAL A 45 -39.55 12.40 21.60
C VAL A 45 -39.47 12.76 23.09
N ASP A 46 -39.96 11.86 23.94
CA ASP A 46 -39.92 12.04 25.40
C ASP A 46 -38.47 12.07 25.89
N LYS A 47 -38.12 13.06 26.69
CA LYS A 47 -36.76 13.28 27.23
C LYS A 47 -36.19 12.11 28.00
N SER A 48 -37.02 11.21 28.50
CA SER A 48 -36.61 10.01 29.25
C SER A 48 -36.07 8.87 28.41
N ALA A 49 -36.35 8.90 27.12
CA ALA A 49 -35.93 7.85 26.15
C ALA A 49 -34.82 8.34 25.22
N GLU A 50 -34.35 9.60 25.35
CA GLU A 50 -33.31 10.18 24.49
C GLU A 50 -31.93 9.56 24.79
N GLY A 51 -31.21 9.16 23.74
CA GLY A 51 -29.80 8.80 23.82
C GLY A 51 -28.89 10.03 24.07
N ASP A 52 -27.61 9.79 24.07
CA ASP A 52 -26.64 10.86 24.35
C ASP A 52 -26.49 11.84 23.17
N CYS A 53 -26.81 11.41 21.95
CA CYS A 53 -26.69 12.25 20.77
C CYS A 53 -27.79 13.31 20.71
N ILE A 54 -27.40 14.58 20.78
CA ILE A 54 -28.34 15.72 20.70
C ILE A 54 -28.65 16.17 19.26
N ASN A 55 -28.20 15.42 18.27
CA ASN A 55 -28.42 15.71 16.84
C ASN A 55 -27.95 17.10 16.37
N CYS A 56 -26.79 17.55 16.87
CA CYS A 56 -26.26 18.88 16.58
C CYS A 56 -25.51 18.99 15.25
N ASN A 57 -25.24 17.89 14.57
CA ASN A 57 -24.52 17.80 13.29
C ASN A 57 -23.09 18.40 13.28
N HIS A 58 -22.47 18.65 14.44
CA HIS A 58 -21.12 19.19 14.49
C HIS A 58 -20.07 18.18 13.99
N CYS A 59 -20.27 16.89 14.21
CA CYS A 59 -19.41 15.83 13.68
C CYS A 59 -19.39 15.80 12.14
N VAL A 60 -20.55 16.00 11.51
CA VAL A 60 -20.67 16.07 10.04
C VAL A 60 -20.02 17.34 9.49
N LYS A 61 -20.27 18.49 10.14
CA LYS A 61 -19.68 19.77 9.72
C LYS A 61 -18.17 19.84 9.88
N ALA A 62 -17.63 19.16 10.88
CA ALA A 62 -16.20 19.08 11.11
C ALA A 62 -15.48 18.09 10.18
N CYS A 63 -16.23 17.22 9.51
CA CYS A 63 -15.67 16.21 8.64
C CYS A 63 -15.15 16.82 7.34
N PRO A 64 -13.86 16.69 6.99
CA PRO A 64 -13.31 17.23 5.76
C PRO A 64 -13.83 16.54 4.50
N THR A 65 -14.28 15.28 4.63
CA THR A 65 -14.88 14.50 3.53
C THR A 65 -16.41 14.62 3.50
N GLY A 66 -17.03 15.31 4.48
CA GLY A 66 -18.46 15.58 4.53
C GLY A 66 -19.33 14.37 4.84
N ILE A 67 -18.76 13.28 5.37
CA ILE A 67 -19.51 12.06 5.72
C ILE A 67 -20.28 12.25 7.04
N ASP A 68 -21.37 11.51 7.18
CA ASP A 68 -22.07 11.38 8.45
C ASP A 68 -21.62 10.08 9.16
N ILE A 69 -20.72 10.22 10.14
CA ILE A 69 -20.19 9.09 10.89
C ILE A 69 -21.25 8.32 11.69
N ARG A 70 -22.42 8.91 11.89
CA ARG A 70 -23.54 8.28 12.61
C ARG A 70 -24.27 7.22 11.79
N GLU A 71 -24.07 7.22 10.47
CA GLU A 71 -24.61 6.20 9.56
C GLU A 71 -23.72 4.94 9.47
N GLY A 72 -22.70 4.89 10.30
CA GLY A 72 -21.75 3.78 10.35
C GLY A 72 -20.41 4.07 9.67
N THR A 73 -19.60 3.06 9.55
CA THR A 73 -18.26 3.15 8.94
C THR A 73 -18.38 3.31 7.43
N GLN A 74 -17.85 4.43 6.90
CA GLN A 74 -17.88 4.76 5.48
C GLN A 74 -16.47 4.70 4.90
N LEU A 75 -16.36 4.31 3.62
CA LEU A 75 -15.08 4.18 2.90
C LEU A 75 -14.32 5.50 2.75
N GLU A 76 -15.08 6.59 2.72
CA GLU A 76 -14.58 7.96 2.57
C GLU A 76 -13.91 8.48 3.86
N CYS A 77 -14.01 7.74 4.95
CA CYS A 77 -13.41 8.13 6.22
C CYS A 77 -11.89 8.04 6.17
N ILE A 78 -11.22 9.17 6.35
CA ILE A 78 -9.75 9.26 6.39
C ILE A 78 -9.16 9.14 7.79
N SER A 79 -9.97 8.77 8.77
CA SER A 79 -9.59 8.60 10.19
C SER A 79 -8.89 9.83 10.81
N CYS A 80 -9.30 11.03 10.44
CA CYS A 80 -8.66 12.30 10.86
C CYS A 80 -9.02 12.74 12.29
N THR A 81 -9.93 12.05 12.98
CA THR A 81 -10.39 12.31 14.38
C THR A 81 -11.18 13.61 14.63
N MET A 82 -11.30 14.51 13.68
CA MET A 82 -11.98 15.81 13.86
C MET A 82 -13.42 15.67 14.36
N CYS A 83 -14.13 14.60 14.00
CA CYS A 83 -15.48 14.32 14.48
C CYS A 83 -15.50 13.94 15.97
N ILE A 84 -14.44 13.32 16.50
CA ILE A 84 -14.28 12.99 17.92
C ILE A 84 -14.19 14.29 18.72
N ASP A 85 -13.23 15.16 18.37
CA ASP A 85 -13.01 16.44 19.05
C ASP A 85 -14.25 17.34 19.00
N ALA A 86 -14.91 17.40 17.84
CA ALA A 86 -16.15 18.16 17.66
C ALA A 86 -17.29 17.65 18.56
N CYS A 87 -17.43 16.32 18.68
CA CYS A 87 -18.43 15.69 19.51
C CYS A 87 -18.14 15.91 21.00
N ASP A 88 -16.90 15.65 21.45
CA ASP A 88 -16.50 15.78 22.85
C ASP A 88 -16.64 17.22 23.36
N ASN A 89 -16.30 18.21 22.53
CA ASN A 89 -16.55 19.62 22.83
C ASN A 89 -18.02 19.95 23.11
N ILE A 90 -18.93 19.31 22.36
CA ILE A 90 -20.37 19.48 22.60
C ILE A 90 -20.83 18.71 23.84
N MET A 91 -20.35 17.47 24.00
CA MET A 91 -20.67 16.63 25.16
C MET A 91 -20.29 17.30 26.48
N ARG A 92 -19.12 17.94 26.54
CA ARG A 92 -18.72 18.76 27.69
C ARG A 92 -19.67 19.90 27.99
N LYS A 93 -20.14 20.63 26.96
CA LYS A 93 -21.09 21.74 27.14
C LYS A 93 -22.45 21.24 27.61
N VAL A 94 -22.88 20.07 27.18
CA VAL A 94 -24.17 19.48 27.58
C VAL A 94 -24.07 18.69 28.89
N LYS A 95 -22.86 18.56 29.47
CA LYS A 95 -22.55 17.76 30.66
C LYS A 95 -22.92 16.28 30.51
N LYS A 96 -22.77 15.73 29.32
CA LYS A 96 -22.85 14.29 29.02
C LYS A 96 -21.45 13.68 28.95
N PRO A 97 -21.30 12.37 29.21
CA PRO A 97 -19.99 11.71 29.15
C PRO A 97 -19.43 11.73 27.72
N GLU A 98 -18.13 12.00 27.63
CA GLU A 98 -17.37 12.03 26.36
C GLU A 98 -17.24 10.64 25.72
N GLY A 99 -16.67 10.57 24.52
CA GLY A 99 -16.38 9.33 23.82
C GLY A 99 -17.59 8.67 23.15
N LEU A 100 -18.57 9.48 22.72
CA LEU A 100 -19.68 8.99 21.90
C LEU A 100 -19.21 8.57 20.50
N ILE A 101 -18.22 9.29 19.97
CA ILE A 101 -17.46 8.91 18.78
C ILE A 101 -16.05 8.60 19.25
N ARG A 102 -15.56 7.39 18.99
CA ARG A 102 -14.25 6.94 19.47
C ARG A 102 -13.62 5.91 18.54
N TYR A 103 -12.33 5.67 18.73
CA TYR A 103 -11.68 4.52 18.12
C TYR A 103 -12.17 3.24 18.82
N THR A 104 -12.83 2.40 18.06
CA THR A 104 -13.33 1.11 18.56
C THR A 104 -13.56 0.16 17.40
N THR A 105 -13.84 -1.10 17.71
CA THR A 105 -14.22 -2.11 16.73
C THR A 105 -15.74 -2.25 16.72
N GLN A 106 -16.29 -2.65 15.57
CA GLN A 106 -17.73 -2.91 15.46
C GLN A 106 -18.17 -3.98 16.46
N ASN A 107 -17.38 -5.02 16.64
CA ASN A 107 -17.65 -6.09 17.60
C ASN A 107 -17.70 -5.60 19.06
N GLU A 108 -16.91 -4.59 19.40
CA GLU A 108 -16.92 -4.01 20.75
C GLU A 108 -18.22 -3.24 21.05
N ILE A 109 -18.74 -2.53 20.05
CA ILE A 109 -20.02 -1.82 20.16
C ILE A 109 -21.17 -2.81 20.27
N GLU A 110 -21.15 -3.89 19.46
CA GLU A 110 -22.16 -4.93 19.48
C GLU A 110 -22.06 -5.88 20.68
N GLY A 111 -21.03 -5.71 21.51
CA GLY A 111 -20.81 -6.57 22.70
C GLY A 111 -20.40 -7.98 22.35
N ARG A 112 -19.92 -8.23 21.13
CA ARG A 112 -19.44 -9.56 20.72
C ARG A 112 -18.10 -9.87 21.38
N PRO A 113 -17.84 -11.12 21.74
CA PRO A 113 -16.56 -11.51 22.31
C PRO A 113 -15.43 -11.20 21.33
N LYS A 114 -14.35 -10.60 21.84
CA LYS A 114 -13.12 -10.35 21.03
C LYS A 114 -12.52 -11.71 20.65
N ASP A 115 -12.49 -12.01 19.38
CA ASP A 115 -11.76 -13.18 18.89
C ASP A 115 -10.26 -13.00 19.18
N LYS A 116 -9.72 -13.87 20.02
CA LYS A 116 -8.28 -13.85 20.38
C LYS A 116 -7.36 -14.13 19.18
N TYR A 117 -7.85 -14.83 18.18
CA TYR A 117 -7.07 -15.23 17.01
C TYR A 117 -7.78 -14.75 15.73
N HIS A 118 -7.23 -13.76 15.11
CA HIS A 118 -7.67 -13.31 13.81
C HIS A 118 -7.05 -14.22 12.73
N ILE A 119 -7.79 -15.21 12.27
CA ILE A 119 -7.35 -16.15 11.22
C ILE A 119 -6.87 -15.39 9.98
N ARG A 120 -7.53 -14.32 9.61
CA ARG A 120 -7.10 -13.45 8.49
C ARG A 120 -5.72 -12.85 8.71
N SER A 121 -5.45 -12.32 9.90
CA SER A 121 -4.13 -11.77 10.24
C SER A 121 -3.04 -12.84 10.20
N ALA A 122 -3.34 -14.05 10.67
CA ALA A 122 -2.41 -15.17 10.59
C ALA A 122 -2.10 -15.57 9.15
N ILE A 123 -3.11 -15.59 8.27
CA ILE A 123 -2.93 -15.87 6.83
C ILE A 123 -2.05 -14.78 6.18
N TYR A 124 -2.30 -13.50 6.46
CA TYR A 124 -1.49 -12.41 5.91
C TYR A 124 -0.05 -12.48 6.38
N LEU A 125 0.16 -12.80 7.66
CA LEU A 125 1.50 -12.97 8.21
C LEU A 125 2.24 -14.13 7.55
N LEU A 126 1.56 -15.26 7.32
CA LEU A 126 2.10 -16.42 6.60
C LEU A 126 2.49 -16.04 5.16
N ILE A 127 1.63 -15.33 4.44
CA ILE A 127 1.90 -14.86 3.07
C ILE A 127 3.12 -13.94 3.05
N LEU A 128 3.20 -12.98 3.97
CA LEU A 128 4.35 -12.07 4.09
C LEU A 128 5.65 -12.83 4.38
N LEU A 129 5.58 -13.84 5.23
CA LEU A 129 6.74 -14.68 5.56
C LEU A 129 7.22 -15.47 4.33
N ILE A 130 6.31 -16.08 3.58
CA ILE A 130 6.64 -16.80 2.33
C ILE A 130 7.27 -15.85 1.31
N LEU A 131 6.68 -14.67 1.12
CA LEU A 131 7.21 -13.66 0.20
C LEU A 131 8.59 -13.16 0.66
N GLY A 132 8.77 -12.93 1.96
CA GLY A 132 10.06 -12.52 2.53
C GLY A 132 11.15 -13.56 2.34
N ILE A 133 10.84 -14.83 2.57
CA ILE A 133 11.76 -15.95 2.32
C ILE A 133 12.09 -16.03 0.83
N GLY A 134 11.08 -15.94 -0.04
CA GLY A 134 11.28 -15.95 -1.49
C GLY A 134 12.17 -14.81 -1.98
N LEU A 135 11.96 -13.60 -1.45
CA LEU A 135 12.81 -12.44 -1.74
C LEU A 135 14.24 -12.66 -1.25
N PHE A 136 14.41 -13.18 -0.02
CA PHE A 136 15.73 -13.47 0.55
C PHE A 136 16.51 -14.47 -0.32
N PHE A 137 15.87 -15.57 -0.71
CA PHE A 137 16.49 -16.55 -1.62
C PHE A 137 16.78 -15.93 -2.99
N SER A 138 15.87 -15.14 -3.54
CA SER A 138 16.08 -14.48 -4.84
C SER A 138 17.28 -13.54 -4.82
N LEU A 139 17.47 -12.80 -3.72
CA LEU A 139 18.61 -11.91 -3.55
C LEU A 139 19.90 -12.68 -3.31
N SER A 140 19.86 -13.74 -2.49
CA SER A 140 21.03 -14.57 -2.17
C SER A 140 21.54 -15.38 -3.38
N LEU A 141 20.63 -15.84 -4.23
CA LEU A 141 20.97 -16.57 -5.45
C LEU A 141 21.29 -15.65 -6.64
N ARG A 142 21.23 -14.34 -6.46
CA ARG A 142 21.48 -13.39 -7.53
C ARG A 142 22.95 -13.41 -7.91
N LYS A 143 23.24 -13.78 -9.15
CA LYS A 143 24.61 -13.72 -9.68
C LYS A 143 25.02 -12.26 -9.85
N GLU A 144 26.19 -11.91 -9.34
CA GLU A 144 26.74 -10.55 -9.40
C GLU A 144 27.08 -10.12 -10.81
N MET A 145 27.41 -11.08 -11.70
CA MET A 145 27.76 -10.81 -13.08
C MET A 145 26.89 -11.62 -14.05
N LYS A 146 26.36 -10.95 -15.05
CA LYS A 146 25.68 -11.56 -16.18
C LYS A 146 26.51 -11.37 -17.43
N PHE A 147 26.84 -12.49 -18.07
CA PHE A 147 27.61 -12.55 -19.28
C PHE A 147 26.69 -12.89 -20.45
N HIS A 148 26.65 -12.05 -21.46
CA HIS A 148 25.96 -12.30 -22.70
C HIS A 148 26.93 -12.19 -23.86
N ALA A 149 27.08 -13.27 -24.59
CA ALA A 149 27.87 -13.30 -25.82
C ALA A 149 26.97 -13.58 -27.02
N TRP A 150 27.09 -12.80 -28.04
CA TRP A 150 26.42 -13.04 -29.32
C TRP A 150 27.30 -12.72 -30.50
N ARG A 151 26.99 -13.30 -31.66
CA ARG A 151 27.73 -13.07 -32.91
C ARG A 151 27.71 -11.61 -33.29
N GLY A 152 28.88 -11.07 -33.64
CA GLY A 152 29.06 -9.63 -33.90
C GLY A 152 28.42 -9.11 -35.21
N ASN A 153 28.27 -9.96 -36.21
CA ASN A 153 27.71 -9.55 -37.48
C ASN A 153 26.62 -10.51 -37.98
N LYS A 154 25.49 -9.96 -38.40
CA LYS A 154 24.33 -10.75 -38.84
C LYS A 154 24.48 -11.29 -40.26
N SER A 155 25.37 -10.71 -41.11
CA SER A 155 25.43 -10.99 -42.51
C SER A 155 26.45 -12.08 -42.91
N VAL A 156 27.51 -12.26 -42.12
CA VAL A 156 28.57 -13.24 -42.47
C VAL A 156 28.94 -14.04 -41.22
N ALA A 157 28.91 -15.37 -41.33
CA ALA A 157 29.16 -16.26 -40.20
C ALA A 157 30.64 -16.26 -39.77
N TYR A 158 31.54 -16.00 -40.68
CA TYR A 158 32.99 -15.94 -40.45
C TYR A 158 33.64 -15.12 -41.56
N GLN A 159 34.77 -14.53 -41.28
CA GLN A 159 35.61 -13.89 -42.27
C GLN A 159 36.85 -14.75 -42.55
N GLN A 160 37.15 -14.97 -43.81
CA GLN A 160 38.39 -15.63 -44.22
C GLN A 160 39.43 -14.56 -44.45
N ILE A 161 40.55 -14.65 -43.79
CA ILE A 161 41.72 -13.79 -43.97
C ILE A 161 42.84 -14.68 -44.48
N THR A 162 43.28 -14.42 -45.72
CA THR A 162 44.48 -15.05 -46.30
C THR A 162 45.71 -14.29 -45.81
N THR A 163 46.57 -14.96 -45.08
CA THR A 163 47.84 -14.41 -44.68
C THR A 163 48.83 -14.46 -45.85
N ASP A 164 49.83 -13.57 -45.89
CA ASP A 164 50.83 -13.49 -46.95
C ASP A 164 51.62 -14.83 -47.14
N SER A 165 51.55 -15.75 -46.19
CA SER A 165 52.06 -17.11 -46.25
C SER A 165 51.16 -18.12 -47.00
N GLY A 166 49.96 -17.69 -47.47
CA GLY A 166 49.01 -18.57 -48.16
C GLY A 166 48.10 -19.39 -47.25
N GLU A 167 48.19 -19.24 -45.94
CA GLU A 167 47.30 -19.91 -44.99
C GLU A 167 45.97 -19.15 -44.87
N VAL A 168 44.85 -19.89 -44.87
CA VAL A 168 43.49 -19.34 -44.68
C VAL A 168 43.10 -19.41 -43.22
N ASN A 169 43.06 -18.26 -42.57
CA ASN A 169 42.60 -18.13 -41.18
C ASN A 169 41.14 -17.72 -41.14
N ILE A 170 40.36 -18.32 -40.21
CA ILE A 170 38.96 -18.05 -40.01
C ILE A 170 38.81 -17.14 -38.79
N LEU A 171 38.28 -15.92 -39.02
CA LEU A 171 38.04 -14.96 -37.98
C LEU A 171 36.55 -14.96 -37.58
N ASN A 172 36.27 -15.25 -36.28
CA ASN A 172 34.93 -15.13 -35.73
C ASN A 172 34.84 -13.92 -34.84
N GLN A 173 33.85 -13.05 -35.04
CA GLN A 173 33.61 -11.89 -34.22
C GLN A 173 32.47 -12.16 -33.25
N PHE A 174 32.74 -11.98 -31.96
CA PHE A 174 31.76 -12.06 -30.91
C PHE A 174 31.65 -10.69 -30.20
N ARG A 175 30.42 -10.28 -29.94
CA ARG A 175 30.16 -9.16 -29.02
C ARG A 175 29.86 -9.72 -27.65
N ILE A 176 30.60 -9.23 -26.65
CA ILE A 176 30.47 -9.62 -25.26
C ILE A 176 29.92 -8.42 -24.49
N LYS A 177 28.82 -8.62 -23.77
CA LYS A 177 28.24 -7.61 -22.90
C LYS A 177 28.23 -8.14 -21.49
N LEU A 178 28.95 -7.44 -20.61
CA LEU A 178 29.05 -7.75 -19.19
C LEU A 178 28.12 -6.77 -18.45
N TYR A 179 27.22 -7.32 -17.65
CA TYR A 179 26.39 -6.55 -16.72
C TYR A 179 26.82 -6.89 -15.32
N GLN A 180 27.33 -5.89 -14.61
CA GLN A 180 27.60 -5.99 -13.19
C GLN A 180 26.34 -5.54 -12.43
N THR A 181 25.83 -6.40 -11.56
CA THR A 181 24.65 -6.15 -10.73
C THR A 181 25.02 -5.98 -9.25
N GLY A 182 26.29 -6.17 -8.90
CA GLY A 182 26.81 -5.99 -7.55
C GLY A 182 26.98 -4.51 -7.21
N GLY A 183 26.57 -4.10 -6.00
CA GLY A 183 26.56 -2.71 -5.54
C GLY A 183 27.92 -2.12 -5.18
N HIS A 184 29.02 -2.76 -5.53
CA HIS A 184 30.34 -2.13 -5.43
C HIS A 184 30.55 -1.24 -6.66
N LEU A 185 30.52 0.07 -6.45
CA LEU A 185 31.01 1.07 -7.36
C LEU A 185 32.53 0.84 -7.56
N SER A 186 32.87 -0.14 -8.36
CA SER A 186 34.16 -0.17 -9.01
C SER A 186 34.02 0.75 -10.20
N LEU A 187 34.62 1.92 -10.12
CA LEU A 187 34.94 2.79 -11.24
C LEU A 187 35.91 2.00 -12.14
N ILE A 188 35.35 1.10 -12.95
CA ILE A 188 36.08 0.61 -14.12
C ILE A 188 36.05 1.77 -15.08
N HIS A 189 37.10 2.56 -15.09
CA HIS A 189 37.46 3.37 -16.22
C HIS A 189 37.48 2.43 -17.43
N ILE A 190 36.46 2.52 -18.28
CA ILE A 190 36.53 2.00 -19.64
C ILE A 190 37.40 3.00 -20.37
N SER A 191 38.70 2.92 -20.12
CA SER A 191 39.65 3.46 -21.07
C SER A 191 39.50 2.64 -22.34
N GLU A 192 39.22 3.30 -23.44
CA GLU A 192 39.24 2.91 -24.86
C GLU A 192 39.30 1.41 -25.18
N PRO A 193 38.58 0.97 -26.21
CA PRO A 193 38.69 -0.41 -26.68
C PRO A 193 40.15 -0.62 -27.06
N THR A 194 40.87 -1.24 -26.16
CA THR A 194 42.21 -1.75 -26.47
C THR A 194 42.01 -2.66 -27.68
N ARG A 195 42.57 -2.28 -28.83
CA ARG A 195 42.76 -3.19 -29.95
C ARG A 195 43.57 -4.34 -29.37
N LEU A 196 42.89 -5.42 -29.02
CA LEU A 196 43.57 -6.68 -28.73
C LEU A 196 44.29 -7.03 -30.04
N GLY A 197 45.58 -6.87 -29.97
CA GLY A 197 46.47 -7.23 -31.03
C GLY A 197 46.21 -8.65 -31.49
N MET A 198 46.27 -8.82 -32.76
CA MET A 198 46.31 -10.12 -33.42
C MET A 198 47.37 -10.99 -32.82
N ILE A 199 46.97 -12.16 -32.35
CA ILE A 199 47.82 -13.37 -32.33
C ILE A 199 47.12 -14.40 -33.18
#